data_6e33efbcc882dde30fbe623a2a3c7905
#
_entry.id   6e33efbcc882dde30fbe623a2a3c7905
#
_cell.length_a   1.000
_cell.length_b   1.000
_cell.length_c   1.000
_cell.angle_alpha   90.00
_cell.angle_beta   90.00
_cell.angle_gamma   90.00
#
_symmetry.space_group_name_H-M   'P 1'
#
loop_
_entity.id
_entity.type
_entity.pdbx_description
1 polymer ?
#
loop_
_entity_poly.entity_id
_entity_poly.type
_entity_poly.pdbx_seq_one_letter_code
_entity_poly.pdbx_strand_id
1 'polypeptide(L)'
;MISLKKIIASNYFLFFIGIVFGIYLALAVLSYYTTAEVLRDPPSQGIYKTYSFTHDDLTRTYDVYIPSSLKNDAPAFFAFHGSRGSAEGMRVFTGYDFEYLAEEKGFLVVYPQGYKNHWNDCRSTADYDANELDIDDIGYFKQIVKFLKKDFMINTNRIVVSGMSNGGHMVFKLAYEIPEDILLYAAFAANLPIEENNDCSRSNREVNMLIFNGAVDSINPHEGGIVSILGNDSRGFVISSDATYNYWRDLTSMNAEKISTFKNLDGETSVIKKESNGSKIVGLYTLINGGHVYASPNVLPPRFLGEGVKDINSAEEIYIAYSQLVEEKIVLRKYNDQYCYDGDTCYVTLNGVNTKIRLLELDTPEISKPKCDAEYKLGLEARDYLNSLIANAATIEFKTDYTEDYFGRILAYLIIDGED
;
A
#
# COMPACT_ATOMS: atom_id res chain seq x y z
N MET A 1 -62.33 -34.52 25.05
CA MET A 1 -62.37 -33.91 23.71
C MET A 1 -61.39 -32.74 23.67
N ILE A 2 -60.24 -32.86 23.03
CA ILE A 2 -59.33 -31.71 22.78
C ILE A 2 -60.06 -30.85 21.75
N SER A 3 -60.32 -29.59 22.11
CA SER A 3 -61.07 -28.64 21.24
C SER A 3 -60.38 -28.48 19.90
N LEU A 4 -61.10 -28.59 18.79
CA LEU A 4 -60.65 -28.37 17.40
C LEU A 4 -59.88 -27.02 17.27
N LYS A 5 -60.26 -26.01 18.06
CA LYS A 5 -59.57 -24.69 18.14
C LYS A 5 -58.12 -24.80 18.66
N LYS A 6 -57.83 -25.73 19.59
CA LYS A 6 -56.44 -25.91 20.09
C LYS A 6 -55.56 -26.63 19.06
N ILE A 7 -56.10 -27.55 18.28
CA ILE A 7 -55.35 -28.24 17.21
C ILE A 7 -55.05 -27.24 16.07
N ILE A 8 -56.01 -26.41 15.66
CA ILE A 8 -55.83 -25.39 14.63
C ILE A 8 -54.82 -24.34 15.08
N ALA A 9 -54.93 -23.84 16.32
CA ALA A 9 -53.95 -22.87 16.86
C ALA A 9 -52.52 -23.46 16.95
N SER A 10 -52.40 -24.76 17.29
CA SER A 10 -51.08 -25.45 17.32
C SER A 10 -50.48 -25.59 15.93
N ASN A 11 -51.30 -25.86 14.89
CA ASN A 11 -50.79 -25.98 13.52
C ASN A 11 -50.38 -24.61 12.94
N TYR A 12 -51.10 -23.52 13.22
CA TYR A 12 -50.68 -22.18 12.85
C TYR A 12 -49.41 -21.76 13.57
N PHE A 13 -49.25 -22.12 14.83
CA PHE A 13 -48.01 -21.84 15.61
C PHE A 13 -46.82 -22.59 15.03
N LEU A 14 -46.93 -23.88 14.70
CA LEU A 14 -45.89 -24.67 14.08
C LEU A 14 -45.53 -24.16 12.68
N PHE A 15 -46.54 -23.75 11.90
CA PHE A 15 -46.33 -23.14 10.58
C PHE A 15 -45.58 -21.82 10.69
N PHE A 16 -45.92 -20.95 11.66
CA PHE A 16 -45.26 -19.70 11.93
C PHE A 16 -43.80 -19.93 12.35
N ILE A 17 -43.53 -20.89 13.24
CA ILE A 17 -42.15 -21.27 13.63
C ILE A 17 -41.34 -21.74 12.41
N GLY A 18 -41.97 -22.55 11.53
CA GLY A 18 -41.32 -23.02 10.29
C GLY A 18 -40.93 -21.87 9.36
N ILE A 19 -41.83 -20.85 9.21
CA ILE A 19 -41.51 -19.65 8.42
C ILE A 19 -40.36 -18.86 9.05
N VAL A 20 -40.42 -18.60 10.36
CA VAL A 20 -39.33 -17.84 11.06
C VAL A 20 -38.00 -18.58 10.97
N PHE A 21 -38.00 -19.90 11.15
CA PHE A 21 -36.81 -20.73 11.00
C PHE A 21 -36.30 -20.72 9.56
N GLY A 22 -37.19 -20.81 8.56
CA GLY A 22 -36.83 -20.72 7.15
C GLY A 22 -36.20 -19.37 6.78
N ILE A 23 -36.76 -18.27 7.28
CA ILE A 23 -36.19 -16.91 7.10
C ILE A 23 -34.83 -16.81 7.78
N TYR A 24 -34.69 -17.29 9.01
CA TYR A 24 -33.42 -17.28 9.73
C TYR A 24 -32.33 -18.09 9.00
N LEU A 25 -32.68 -19.29 8.50
CA LEU A 25 -31.78 -20.11 7.71
C LEU A 25 -31.38 -19.44 6.41
N ALA A 26 -32.33 -18.82 5.71
CA ALA A 26 -32.05 -18.04 4.48
C ALA A 26 -31.14 -16.86 4.74
N LEU A 27 -31.34 -16.11 5.83
CA LEU A 27 -30.48 -14.99 6.23
C LEU A 27 -29.08 -15.47 6.63
N ALA A 28 -28.99 -16.61 7.35
CA ALA A 28 -27.70 -17.18 7.71
C ALA A 28 -26.91 -17.66 6.48
N VAL A 29 -27.58 -18.30 5.51
CA VAL A 29 -26.98 -18.68 4.24
C VAL A 29 -26.56 -17.43 3.45
N LEU A 30 -27.39 -16.42 3.36
CA LEU A 30 -27.06 -15.16 2.67
C LEU A 30 -25.83 -14.49 3.33
N SER A 31 -25.81 -14.38 4.65
CA SER A 31 -24.67 -13.84 5.41
C SER A 31 -23.40 -14.61 5.12
N TYR A 32 -23.43 -15.95 5.16
CA TYR A 32 -22.30 -16.81 4.85
C TYR A 32 -21.69 -16.59 3.46
N TYR A 33 -22.52 -16.23 2.47
CA TYR A 33 -22.06 -15.95 1.11
C TYR A 33 -21.63 -14.50 0.89
N THR A 34 -22.11 -13.54 1.69
CA THR A 34 -21.96 -12.11 1.41
C THR A 34 -21.06 -11.36 2.38
N THR A 35 -20.67 -11.95 3.51
CA THR A 35 -19.82 -11.28 4.50
C THR A 35 -18.38 -11.83 4.48
N ALA A 36 -17.41 -10.93 4.62
CA ALA A 36 -16.04 -11.31 4.91
C ALA A 36 -15.94 -11.82 6.36
N GLU A 37 -15.13 -12.85 6.58
CA GLU A 37 -14.80 -13.34 7.92
C GLU A 37 -13.39 -12.91 8.27
N VAL A 38 -13.26 -12.04 9.26
CA VAL A 38 -11.97 -11.58 9.77
C VAL A 38 -11.48 -12.55 10.85
N LEU A 39 -10.22 -12.98 10.75
CA LEU A 39 -9.65 -14.00 11.61
C LEU A 39 -8.94 -13.44 12.85
N ARG A 40 -9.05 -12.13 13.07
CA ARG A 40 -8.50 -11.42 14.23
C ARG A 40 -9.33 -10.18 14.58
N ASP A 41 -9.20 -9.72 15.83
CA ASP A 41 -9.80 -8.46 16.27
C ASP A 41 -9.02 -7.25 15.72
N PRO A 42 -9.62 -6.05 15.65
CA PRO A 42 -8.85 -4.83 15.33
C PRO A 42 -7.81 -4.54 16.43
N PRO A 43 -6.69 -3.87 16.08
CA PRO A 43 -5.72 -3.45 17.09
C PRO A 43 -6.36 -2.55 18.14
N SER A 44 -6.03 -2.79 19.41
CA SER A 44 -6.64 -2.07 20.57
C SER A 44 -5.86 -0.84 21.01
N GLN A 45 -4.64 -0.61 20.49
CA GLN A 45 -3.75 0.45 20.93
C GLN A 45 -4.04 1.80 20.27
N GLY A 46 -4.44 1.78 19.00
CA GLY A 46 -4.72 2.97 18.21
C GLY A 46 -6.14 3.51 18.38
N ILE A 47 -6.41 4.60 17.69
CA ILE A 47 -7.71 5.28 17.69
C ILE A 47 -8.30 5.24 16.29
N TYR A 48 -9.51 4.70 16.17
CA TYR A 48 -10.30 4.77 14.94
C TYR A 48 -11.34 5.88 15.05
N LYS A 49 -11.38 6.80 14.08
CA LYS A 49 -12.23 7.98 14.16
C LYS A 49 -12.72 8.43 12.79
N THR A 50 -14.00 8.79 12.69
CA THR A 50 -14.64 9.38 11.53
C THR A 50 -14.52 10.89 11.53
N TYR A 51 -14.20 11.46 10.38
CA TYR A 51 -14.15 12.89 10.08
C TYR A 51 -15.12 13.23 8.96
N SER A 52 -15.56 14.47 8.91
CA SER A 52 -16.45 14.98 7.86
C SER A 52 -16.15 16.44 7.52
N PHE A 53 -16.40 16.79 6.26
CA PHE A 53 -16.34 18.17 5.77
C PHE A 53 -17.26 18.35 4.55
N THR A 54 -17.48 19.60 4.17
CA THR A 54 -18.23 19.91 2.96
C THR A 54 -17.27 20.08 1.78
N HIS A 55 -17.53 19.36 0.68
CA HIS A 55 -16.83 19.49 -0.60
C HIS A 55 -17.90 19.50 -1.71
N ASP A 56 -17.88 20.51 -2.55
CA ASP A 56 -18.87 20.76 -3.62
C ASP A 56 -20.33 20.60 -3.14
N ASP A 57 -20.66 21.31 -2.04
CA ASP A 57 -21.95 21.29 -1.36
C ASP A 57 -22.40 19.92 -0.83
N LEU A 58 -21.53 18.90 -0.91
CA LEU A 58 -21.77 17.57 -0.37
C LEU A 58 -21.06 17.38 0.96
N THR A 59 -21.75 16.79 1.92
CA THR A 59 -21.07 16.28 3.14
C THR A 59 -20.33 15.01 2.79
N ARG A 60 -18.99 15.05 2.82
CA ARG A 60 -18.12 13.90 2.60
C ARG A 60 -17.50 13.45 3.92
N THR A 61 -17.32 12.16 4.08
CA THR A 61 -16.74 11.55 5.30
C THR A 61 -15.56 10.66 4.97
N TYR A 62 -14.65 10.53 5.91
CA TYR A 62 -13.55 9.57 5.85
C TYR A 62 -13.20 9.11 7.26
N ASP A 63 -12.69 7.90 7.36
CA ASP A 63 -12.25 7.34 8.62
C ASP A 63 -10.72 7.30 8.67
N VAL A 64 -10.17 7.48 9.87
CA VAL A 64 -8.73 7.45 10.12
C VAL A 64 -8.44 6.50 11.26
N TYR A 65 -7.53 5.58 11.04
CA TYR A 65 -6.87 4.86 12.11
C TYR A 65 -5.56 5.56 12.46
N ILE A 66 -5.44 5.99 13.71
CA ILE A 66 -4.31 6.72 14.28
C ILE A 66 -3.56 5.73 15.17
N PRO A 67 -2.38 5.22 14.76
CA PRO A 67 -1.63 4.28 15.58
C PRO A 67 -1.05 4.94 16.82
N SER A 68 -0.87 4.17 17.88
CA SER A 68 -0.22 4.63 19.11
C SER A 68 1.24 5.05 18.90
N SER A 69 1.88 4.53 17.86
CA SER A 69 3.25 4.79 17.45
C SER A 69 3.43 6.00 16.53
N LEU A 70 2.35 6.75 16.21
CA LEU A 70 2.40 7.88 15.26
C LEU A 70 3.43 8.93 15.66
N LYS A 71 4.28 9.31 14.72
CA LYS A 71 5.27 10.38 14.86
C LYS A 71 4.93 11.55 13.92
N ASN A 72 5.56 12.71 14.17
CA ASN A 72 5.54 13.80 13.19
C ASN A 72 6.22 13.36 11.90
N ASP A 73 5.79 13.94 10.77
CA ASP A 73 6.29 13.62 9.43
C ASP A 73 5.96 12.17 8.98
N ALA A 74 4.94 11.56 9.61
CA ALA A 74 4.51 10.21 9.28
C ALA A 74 3.91 10.13 7.87
N PRO A 75 4.05 8.98 7.17
CA PRO A 75 3.32 8.72 5.94
C PRO A 75 1.82 8.52 6.17
N ALA A 76 1.02 8.64 5.11
CA ALA A 76 -0.39 8.32 5.13
C ALA A 76 -0.73 7.28 4.04
N PHE A 77 -1.37 6.19 4.43
CA PHE A 77 -1.80 5.10 3.56
C PHE A 77 -3.32 5.15 3.43
N PHE A 78 -3.79 5.31 2.20
CA PHE A 78 -5.20 5.38 1.87
C PHE A 78 -5.68 4.03 1.34
N ALA A 79 -6.87 3.60 1.75
CA ALA A 79 -7.50 2.38 1.27
C ALA A 79 -8.94 2.68 0.79
N PHE A 80 -9.14 2.69 -0.53
CA PHE A 80 -10.41 2.98 -1.19
C PHE A 80 -11.26 1.72 -1.31
N HIS A 81 -12.49 1.76 -0.82
CA HIS A 81 -13.41 0.61 -0.88
C HIS A 81 -13.91 0.33 -2.30
N GLY A 82 -14.37 -0.90 -2.53
CA GLY A 82 -15.03 -1.30 -3.78
C GLY A 82 -16.46 -0.75 -3.91
N SER A 83 -17.04 -1.03 -5.05
CA SER A 83 -18.46 -0.71 -5.35
C SER A 83 -19.40 -1.21 -4.26
N ARG A 84 -20.34 -0.36 -3.81
CA ARG A 84 -21.29 -0.60 -2.70
C ARG A 84 -20.63 -0.85 -1.35
N GLY A 85 -19.32 -0.61 -1.23
CA GLY A 85 -18.58 -0.70 0.02
C GLY A 85 -18.70 0.54 0.88
N SER A 86 -17.98 0.56 1.97
CA SER A 86 -17.85 1.69 2.87
C SER A 86 -16.43 1.77 3.43
N ALA A 87 -16.08 2.90 4.06
CA ALA A 87 -14.84 3.09 4.77
C ALA A 87 -14.61 1.98 5.82
N GLU A 88 -15.59 1.75 6.70
CA GLU A 88 -15.56 0.65 7.69
C GLU A 88 -15.49 -0.73 7.00
N GLY A 89 -16.24 -0.92 5.91
CA GLY A 89 -16.22 -2.17 5.14
C GLY A 89 -14.85 -2.49 4.55
N MET A 90 -14.10 -1.47 4.08
CA MET A 90 -12.74 -1.66 3.56
C MET A 90 -11.77 -2.07 4.65
N ARG A 91 -11.87 -1.46 5.82
CA ARG A 91 -11.12 -1.81 7.01
C ARG A 91 -11.28 -3.29 7.39
N VAL A 92 -12.53 -3.76 7.44
CA VAL A 92 -12.89 -5.18 7.70
C VAL A 92 -12.39 -6.08 6.56
N PHE A 93 -12.58 -5.66 5.30
CA PHE A 93 -12.22 -6.43 4.10
C PHE A 93 -10.72 -6.68 3.99
N THR A 94 -9.90 -5.79 4.51
CA THR A 94 -8.42 -5.96 4.58
C THR A 94 -7.97 -6.73 5.83
N GLY A 95 -8.88 -7.24 6.65
CA GLY A 95 -8.53 -7.99 7.86
C GLY A 95 -7.74 -7.16 8.88
N TYR A 96 -7.92 -5.84 8.86
CA TYR A 96 -7.16 -4.87 9.67
C TYR A 96 -5.63 -4.88 9.41
N ASP A 97 -5.17 -5.43 8.28
CA ASP A 97 -3.74 -5.56 7.98
C ASP A 97 -3.00 -4.22 8.00
N PHE A 98 -3.58 -3.19 7.37
CA PHE A 98 -3.00 -1.85 7.39
C PHE A 98 -2.91 -1.27 8.79
N GLU A 99 -3.86 -1.55 9.67
CA GLU A 99 -3.87 -1.01 11.04
C GLU A 99 -2.82 -1.68 11.92
N TYR A 100 -2.68 -3.02 11.83
CA TYR A 100 -1.62 -3.74 12.54
C TYR A 100 -0.23 -3.28 12.08
N LEU A 101 -0.07 -3.11 10.78
CA LEU A 101 1.18 -2.62 10.22
C LEU A 101 1.44 -1.15 10.62
N ALA A 102 0.39 -0.34 10.72
CA ALA A 102 0.49 1.04 11.19
C ALA A 102 0.95 1.13 12.65
N GLU A 103 0.48 0.24 13.55
CA GLU A 103 0.98 0.17 14.92
C GLU A 103 2.47 -0.16 14.97
N GLU A 104 2.94 -1.04 14.09
CA GLU A 104 4.35 -1.43 14.04
C GLU A 104 5.23 -0.35 13.41
N LYS A 105 4.77 0.30 12.34
CA LYS A 105 5.58 1.16 11.46
C LYS A 105 5.33 2.67 11.62
N GLY A 106 4.26 3.08 12.29
CA GLY A 106 3.99 4.49 12.62
C GLY A 106 3.47 5.34 11.47
N PHE A 107 2.48 4.87 10.69
CA PHE A 107 1.81 5.64 9.63
C PHE A 107 0.30 5.76 9.87
N LEU A 108 -0.34 6.80 9.32
CA LEU A 108 -1.80 6.91 9.34
C LEU A 108 -2.43 5.97 8.33
N VAL A 109 -3.55 5.31 8.68
CA VAL A 109 -4.41 4.63 7.71
C VAL A 109 -5.67 5.44 7.50
N VAL A 110 -6.00 5.71 6.26
CA VAL A 110 -7.13 6.55 5.87
C VAL A 110 -8.08 5.74 5.00
N TYR A 111 -9.34 5.69 5.38
CA TYR A 111 -10.41 5.02 4.64
C TYR A 111 -11.40 6.08 4.15
N PRO A 112 -11.26 6.60 2.92
CA PRO A 112 -12.22 7.54 2.36
C PRO A 112 -13.57 6.87 2.09
N GLN A 113 -14.68 7.64 2.18
CA GLN A 113 -16.02 7.20 1.83
C GLN A 113 -16.45 7.74 0.48
N GLY A 114 -16.72 6.85 -0.47
CA GLY A 114 -17.21 7.18 -1.79
C GLY A 114 -18.66 7.72 -1.77
N TYR A 115 -18.99 8.59 -2.72
CA TYR A 115 -20.32 9.14 -2.86
C TYR A 115 -21.33 8.02 -3.18
N LYS A 116 -22.36 7.89 -2.35
CA LYS A 116 -23.32 6.77 -2.43
C LYS A 116 -22.64 5.41 -2.58
N ASN A 117 -21.52 5.21 -1.88
CA ASN A 117 -20.73 3.98 -1.86
C ASN A 117 -20.02 3.62 -3.19
N HIS A 118 -19.72 4.62 -4.03
CA HIS A 118 -18.97 4.47 -5.28
C HIS A 118 -18.00 5.63 -5.50
N TRP A 119 -17.05 5.42 -6.39
CA TRP A 119 -16.05 6.39 -6.84
C TRP A 119 -16.31 6.74 -8.30
N ASN A 120 -16.16 8.00 -8.64
CA ASN A 120 -16.09 8.48 -10.01
C ASN A 120 -14.74 8.06 -10.62
N ASP A 121 -14.69 6.86 -11.20
CA ASP A 121 -13.50 6.29 -11.85
C ASP A 121 -13.47 6.56 -13.36
N CYS A 122 -12.44 6.07 -14.08
CA CYS A 122 -12.23 6.36 -15.48
C CYS A 122 -13.10 5.57 -16.46
N ARG A 123 -14.07 4.79 -16.00
CA ARG A 123 -14.93 3.98 -16.90
C ARG A 123 -16.16 4.75 -17.33
N SER A 124 -16.15 5.23 -18.56
CA SER A 124 -17.21 6.08 -19.12
C SER A 124 -18.60 5.44 -19.14
N THR A 125 -18.66 4.10 -19.12
CA THR A 125 -19.93 3.35 -19.14
C THR A 125 -20.45 2.97 -17.75
N ALA A 126 -19.70 3.25 -16.67
CA ALA A 126 -20.11 2.87 -15.32
C ALA A 126 -21.33 3.69 -14.85
N ASP A 127 -22.44 3.00 -14.56
CA ASP A 127 -23.72 3.57 -14.16
C ASP A 127 -23.82 3.85 -12.65
N TYR A 128 -22.77 4.40 -12.08
CA TYR A 128 -22.79 4.86 -10.69
C TYR A 128 -23.21 6.34 -10.62
N ASP A 129 -23.97 6.71 -9.62
CA ASP A 129 -24.27 8.12 -9.36
C ASP A 129 -22.98 8.98 -9.29
N ALA A 130 -21.88 8.39 -8.81
CA ALA A 130 -20.60 9.10 -8.72
C ALA A 130 -20.03 9.46 -10.10
N ASN A 131 -20.11 8.57 -11.09
CA ASN A 131 -19.70 8.82 -12.48
C ASN A 131 -20.73 9.70 -13.21
N GLU A 132 -22.03 9.37 -13.11
CA GLU A 132 -23.11 10.09 -13.82
C GLU A 132 -23.20 11.57 -13.41
N LEU A 133 -22.91 11.88 -12.14
CA LEU A 133 -22.91 13.24 -11.59
C LEU A 133 -21.53 13.91 -11.62
N ASP A 134 -20.53 13.25 -12.19
CA ASP A 134 -19.15 13.70 -12.25
C ASP A 134 -18.62 14.22 -10.90
N ILE A 135 -18.79 13.40 -9.85
CA ILE A 135 -18.36 13.77 -8.49
C ILE A 135 -16.86 13.99 -8.43
N ASP A 136 -16.42 15.14 -7.87
CA ASP A 136 -15.01 15.49 -7.72
C ASP A 136 -14.34 14.69 -6.57
N ASP A 137 -14.04 13.41 -6.82
CA ASP A 137 -13.30 12.56 -5.88
C ASP A 137 -11.81 12.91 -5.81
N ILE A 138 -11.23 13.54 -6.83
CA ILE A 138 -9.84 14.04 -6.81
C ILE A 138 -9.70 15.22 -5.84
N GLY A 139 -10.57 16.22 -5.95
CA GLY A 139 -10.58 17.35 -5.02
C GLY A 139 -10.89 16.94 -3.60
N TYR A 140 -11.85 15.99 -3.42
CA TYR A 140 -12.13 15.39 -2.13
C TYR A 140 -10.88 14.73 -1.51
N PHE A 141 -10.14 13.90 -2.26
CA PHE A 141 -8.86 13.31 -1.83
C PHE A 141 -7.84 14.39 -1.42
N LYS A 142 -7.62 15.39 -2.27
CA LYS A 142 -6.69 16.49 -1.99
C LYS A 142 -7.08 17.25 -0.71
N GLN A 143 -8.38 17.42 -0.46
CA GLN A 143 -8.84 18.08 0.74
C GLN A 143 -8.59 17.23 2.01
N ILE A 144 -8.74 15.90 1.94
CA ILE A 144 -8.33 15.00 3.03
C ILE A 144 -6.85 15.17 3.32
N VAL A 145 -5.98 15.09 2.31
CA VAL A 145 -4.52 15.26 2.47
C VAL A 145 -4.19 16.58 3.17
N LYS A 146 -4.87 17.67 2.79
CA LYS A 146 -4.69 18.98 3.43
C LYS A 146 -5.08 18.99 4.91
N PHE A 147 -6.17 18.31 5.28
CA PHE A 147 -6.57 18.16 6.69
C PHE A 147 -5.57 17.30 7.47
N LEU A 148 -5.14 16.18 6.90
CA LEU A 148 -4.16 15.31 7.55
C LEU A 148 -2.82 16.02 7.77
N LYS A 149 -2.36 16.82 6.81
CA LYS A 149 -1.15 17.64 6.98
C LYS A 149 -1.30 18.63 8.12
N LYS A 150 -2.46 19.29 8.23
CA LYS A 150 -2.73 20.28 9.27
C LYS A 150 -2.85 19.65 10.66
N ASP A 151 -3.62 18.56 10.78
CA ASP A 151 -4.06 18.02 12.07
C ASP A 151 -3.11 16.95 12.61
N PHE A 152 -2.37 16.25 11.73
CA PHE A 152 -1.46 15.16 12.08
C PHE A 152 -0.01 15.40 11.62
N MET A 153 0.27 16.52 10.95
CA MET A 153 1.61 16.85 10.45
C MET A 153 2.23 15.73 9.59
N ILE A 154 1.42 15.10 8.73
CA ILE A 154 1.91 14.04 7.83
C ILE A 154 2.90 14.57 6.82
N ASN A 155 3.76 13.68 6.30
CA ASN A 155 4.60 13.93 5.13
C ASN A 155 3.80 13.75 3.83
N THR A 156 3.46 14.85 3.17
CA THR A 156 2.69 14.81 1.91
C THR A 156 3.46 14.25 0.72
N ASN A 157 4.79 14.06 0.83
CA ASN A 157 5.60 13.37 -0.17
C ASN A 157 5.64 11.84 0.05
N ARG A 158 5.03 11.34 1.13
CA ARG A 158 4.99 9.93 1.52
C ARG A 158 3.55 9.42 1.60
N ILE A 159 2.77 9.73 0.57
CA ILE A 159 1.38 9.25 0.44
C ILE A 159 1.38 7.97 -0.38
N VAL A 160 0.68 6.95 0.14
CA VAL A 160 0.42 5.69 -0.53
C VAL A 160 -1.09 5.54 -0.70
N VAL A 161 -1.53 5.15 -1.88
CA VAL A 161 -2.94 4.87 -2.14
C VAL A 161 -3.13 3.43 -2.56
N SER A 162 -4.14 2.80 -1.99
CA SER A 162 -4.58 1.47 -2.38
C SER A 162 -6.10 1.44 -2.58
N GLY A 163 -6.60 0.51 -3.37
CA GLY A 163 -8.05 0.42 -3.56
C GLY A 163 -8.50 -0.88 -4.19
N MET A 164 -9.69 -1.33 -3.80
CA MET A 164 -10.31 -2.57 -4.24
C MET A 164 -11.35 -2.31 -5.32
N SER A 165 -11.33 -3.05 -6.44
CA SER A 165 -12.39 -3.02 -7.46
C SER A 165 -12.65 -1.58 -7.98
N ASN A 166 -13.84 -0.99 -7.81
CA ASN A 166 -14.10 0.43 -8.11
C ASN A 166 -13.09 1.36 -7.40
N GLY A 167 -12.66 1.05 -6.16
CA GLY A 167 -11.56 1.76 -5.50
C GLY A 167 -10.21 1.55 -6.20
N GLY A 168 -9.94 0.39 -6.80
CA GLY A 168 -8.77 0.14 -7.64
C GLY A 168 -8.82 0.93 -8.95
N HIS A 169 -9.98 1.08 -9.57
CA HIS A 169 -10.16 1.98 -10.72
C HIS A 169 -10.00 3.46 -10.31
N MET A 170 -10.40 3.85 -9.09
CA MET A 170 -10.10 5.19 -8.55
C MET A 170 -8.60 5.40 -8.35
N VAL A 171 -7.85 4.38 -7.94
CA VAL A 171 -6.37 4.43 -7.87
C VAL A 171 -5.77 4.72 -9.25
N PHE A 172 -6.28 4.12 -10.33
CA PHE A 172 -5.84 4.44 -11.68
C PHE A 172 -6.18 5.88 -12.10
N LYS A 173 -7.37 6.40 -11.72
CA LYS A 173 -7.72 7.80 -11.96
C LYS A 173 -6.76 8.75 -11.25
N LEU A 174 -6.44 8.49 -9.98
CA LEU A 174 -5.43 9.26 -9.24
C LEU A 174 -4.07 9.23 -9.95
N ALA A 175 -3.64 8.06 -10.45
CA ALA A 175 -2.37 7.91 -11.17
C ALA A 175 -2.37 8.64 -12.53
N TYR A 176 -3.50 8.77 -13.18
CA TYR A 176 -3.63 9.54 -14.42
C TYR A 176 -3.62 11.04 -14.18
N GLU A 177 -4.38 11.52 -13.19
CA GLU A 177 -4.68 12.95 -13.05
C GLU A 177 -3.75 13.69 -12.09
N ILE A 178 -3.18 12.98 -11.07
CA ILE A 178 -2.29 13.57 -10.05
C ILE A 178 -1.06 12.70 -9.77
N PRO A 179 -0.30 12.28 -10.80
CA PRO A 179 0.80 11.32 -10.67
C PRO A 179 1.94 11.80 -9.76
N GLU A 180 2.07 13.12 -9.52
CA GLU A 180 3.16 13.70 -8.71
C GLU A 180 2.79 13.83 -7.21
N ASP A 181 1.51 13.73 -6.88
CA ASP A 181 1.02 13.95 -5.51
C ASP A 181 1.11 12.67 -4.64
N ILE A 182 1.39 11.52 -5.24
CA ILE A 182 1.33 10.21 -4.60
C ILE A 182 2.59 9.41 -4.89
N LEU A 183 3.20 8.86 -3.84
CA LEU A 183 4.46 8.13 -3.94
C LEU A 183 4.29 6.72 -4.51
N LEU A 184 3.22 6.01 -4.10
CA LEU A 184 2.96 4.62 -4.48
C LEU A 184 1.46 4.36 -4.63
N TYR A 185 1.11 3.68 -5.70
CA TYR A 185 -0.24 3.27 -6.05
C TYR A 185 -0.38 1.76 -5.98
N ALA A 186 -1.50 1.23 -5.48
CA ALA A 186 -1.80 -0.20 -5.42
C ALA A 186 -3.26 -0.47 -5.78
N ALA A 187 -3.50 -1.16 -6.89
CA ALA A 187 -4.84 -1.51 -7.36
C ALA A 187 -5.11 -3.00 -7.14
N PHE A 188 -6.24 -3.33 -6.52
CA PHE A 188 -6.70 -4.69 -6.28
C PHE A 188 -7.93 -5.01 -7.14
N ALA A 189 -7.92 -6.17 -7.79
CA ALA A 189 -9.04 -6.69 -8.58
C ALA A 189 -9.59 -5.62 -9.55
N ALA A 190 -8.68 -4.92 -10.24
CA ALA A 190 -8.98 -3.88 -11.20
C ALA A 190 -7.97 -3.91 -12.36
N ASN A 191 -8.45 -3.66 -13.57
CA ASN A 191 -7.67 -3.49 -14.78
C ASN A 191 -8.00 -2.15 -15.44
N LEU A 192 -7.09 -1.61 -16.24
CA LEU A 192 -7.34 -0.38 -17.00
C LEU A 192 -8.51 -0.57 -17.99
N PRO A 193 -9.41 0.41 -18.14
CA PRO A 193 -10.44 0.35 -19.18
C PRO A 193 -9.82 0.33 -20.57
N ILE A 194 -10.52 -0.31 -21.54
CA ILE A 194 -10.18 -0.13 -22.95
C ILE A 194 -10.38 1.35 -23.34
N GLU A 195 -9.80 1.77 -24.47
CA GLU A 195 -9.84 3.19 -24.89
C GLU A 195 -11.27 3.72 -25.02
N GLU A 196 -12.18 2.92 -25.58
CA GLU A 196 -13.58 3.29 -25.80
C GLU A 196 -14.38 3.41 -24.49
N ASN A 197 -13.88 2.86 -23.40
CA ASN A 197 -14.48 2.90 -22.06
C ASN A 197 -13.71 3.83 -21.11
N ASN A 198 -12.77 4.65 -21.62
CA ASN A 198 -11.95 5.54 -20.80
C ASN A 198 -12.32 7.01 -21.05
N ASP A 199 -12.67 7.73 -19.99
CA ASP A 199 -12.96 9.17 -20.01
C ASP A 199 -11.93 10.03 -19.27
N CYS A 200 -10.93 9.40 -18.62
CA CYS A 200 -9.85 10.12 -17.96
C CYS A 200 -8.74 10.55 -18.93
N SER A 201 -8.14 11.70 -18.63
CA SER A 201 -6.96 12.18 -19.35
C SER A 201 -5.70 11.45 -18.84
N ARG A 202 -5.07 10.65 -19.71
CA ARG A 202 -3.83 9.94 -19.37
C ARG A 202 -2.65 10.90 -19.35
N SER A 203 -1.97 11.02 -18.22
CA SER A 203 -0.82 11.92 -18.04
C SER A 203 0.45 11.46 -18.77
N ASN A 204 0.56 10.20 -19.15
CA ASN A 204 1.78 9.53 -19.63
C ASN A 204 2.99 9.72 -18.69
N ARG A 205 2.75 10.00 -17.42
CA ARG A 205 3.79 10.10 -16.39
C ARG A 205 4.08 8.76 -15.77
N GLU A 206 5.34 8.50 -15.52
CA GLU A 206 5.77 7.32 -14.78
C GLU A 206 5.39 7.39 -13.31
N VAL A 207 4.84 6.31 -12.76
CA VAL A 207 4.43 6.17 -11.36
C VAL A 207 4.91 4.84 -10.77
N ASN A 208 5.00 4.76 -9.43
CA ASN A 208 5.18 3.48 -8.77
C ASN A 208 3.80 2.81 -8.64
N MET A 209 3.61 1.66 -9.29
CA MET A 209 2.31 0.99 -9.40
C MET A 209 2.40 -0.49 -9.05
N LEU A 210 1.58 -0.94 -8.11
CA LEU A 210 1.36 -2.35 -7.80
C LEU A 210 -0.05 -2.77 -8.20
N ILE A 211 -0.19 -3.94 -8.82
CA ILE A 211 -1.46 -4.49 -9.29
C ILE A 211 -1.61 -5.89 -8.71
N PHE A 212 -2.73 -6.15 -8.03
CA PHE A 212 -3.04 -7.43 -7.39
C PHE A 212 -4.33 -7.99 -7.98
N ASN A 213 -4.24 -8.97 -8.86
CA ASN A 213 -5.40 -9.50 -9.58
C ASN A 213 -5.50 -11.01 -9.49
N GLY A 214 -6.71 -11.49 -9.20
CA GLY A 214 -7.04 -12.92 -9.19
C GLY A 214 -7.07 -13.49 -10.60
N ALA A 215 -6.38 -14.63 -10.81
CA ALA A 215 -6.38 -15.29 -12.11
C ALA A 215 -7.75 -15.91 -12.48
N VAL A 216 -8.60 -16.16 -11.47
CA VAL A 216 -9.97 -16.67 -11.67
C VAL A 216 -11.04 -15.65 -11.22
N ASP A 217 -10.71 -14.37 -11.27
CA ASP A 217 -11.65 -13.28 -10.98
C ASP A 217 -12.78 -13.27 -12.03
N SER A 218 -14.01 -13.57 -11.58
CA SER A 218 -15.20 -13.61 -12.43
C SER A 218 -15.88 -12.25 -12.61
N ILE A 219 -15.43 -11.22 -11.90
CA ILE A 219 -16.03 -9.87 -11.93
C ILE A 219 -15.15 -8.94 -12.79
N ASN A 220 -13.85 -8.87 -12.51
CA ASN A 220 -12.88 -8.10 -13.30
C ASN A 220 -11.88 -9.09 -13.92
N PRO A 221 -12.14 -9.59 -15.16
CA PRO A 221 -11.42 -10.71 -15.70
C PRO A 221 -9.91 -10.45 -15.85
N HIS A 222 -9.09 -11.40 -15.40
CA HIS A 222 -7.63 -11.33 -15.48
C HIS A 222 -7.16 -11.17 -16.93
N GLU A 223 -7.79 -11.90 -17.86
CA GLU A 223 -7.48 -11.85 -19.30
C GLU A 223 -8.11 -10.63 -20.02
N GLY A 224 -8.72 -9.72 -19.26
CA GLY A 224 -9.52 -8.62 -19.83
C GLY A 224 -10.90 -9.08 -20.26
N GLY A 225 -11.73 -8.14 -20.67
CA GLY A 225 -13.10 -8.39 -21.07
C GLY A 225 -14.10 -7.50 -20.35
N ILE A 226 -15.36 -7.93 -20.32
CA ILE A 226 -16.42 -7.17 -19.68
C ILE A 226 -16.37 -7.31 -18.16
N VAL A 227 -16.46 -6.19 -17.46
CA VAL A 227 -16.60 -6.18 -15.99
C VAL A 227 -18.06 -6.40 -15.64
N SER A 228 -18.37 -7.56 -15.04
CA SER A 228 -19.74 -7.98 -14.74
C SER A 228 -19.90 -8.38 -13.27
N ILE A 229 -20.93 -7.88 -12.63
CA ILE A 229 -21.29 -8.29 -11.27
C ILE A 229 -22.76 -8.68 -11.20
N LEU A 230 -23.06 -9.93 -10.89
CA LEU A 230 -24.41 -10.48 -10.82
C LEU A 230 -25.22 -10.22 -12.12
N GLY A 231 -24.55 -10.27 -13.29
CA GLY A 231 -25.15 -10.03 -14.60
C GLY A 231 -25.36 -8.56 -14.97
N ASN A 232 -24.84 -7.62 -14.20
CA ASN A 232 -24.78 -6.21 -14.58
C ASN A 232 -23.43 -5.90 -15.23
N ASP A 233 -23.45 -5.58 -16.52
CA ASP A 233 -22.31 -5.33 -17.41
C ASP A 233 -22.05 -3.83 -17.65
N SER A 234 -22.73 -2.95 -16.92
CA SER A 234 -22.68 -1.49 -17.14
C SER A 234 -21.29 -0.86 -16.95
N ARG A 235 -20.33 -1.62 -16.42
CA ARG A 235 -18.96 -1.13 -16.18
C ARG A 235 -18.05 -1.23 -17.40
N GLY A 236 -18.54 -1.84 -18.49
CA GLY A 236 -17.84 -1.96 -19.77
C GLY A 236 -16.63 -2.85 -19.74
N PHE A 237 -15.77 -2.69 -20.74
CA PHE A 237 -14.62 -3.55 -20.99
C PHE A 237 -13.34 -2.99 -20.37
N VAL A 238 -12.49 -3.90 -19.90
CA VAL A 238 -11.13 -3.64 -19.43
C VAL A 238 -10.12 -4.47 -20.24
N ILE A 239 -8.86 -4.00 -20.29
CA ILE A 239 -7.73 -4.77 -20.82
C ILE A 239 -7.30 -5.84 -19.81
N SER A 240 -6.42 -6.78 -20.22
CA SER A 240 -5.91 -7.81 -19.29
C SER A 240 -5.01 -7.23 -18.21
N SER A 241 -4.78 -8.01 -17.15
CA SER A 241 -3.85 -7.67 -16.07
C SER A 241 -2.42 -7.50 -16.59
N ASP A 242 -1.97 -8.37 -17.52
CA ASP A 242 -0.67 -8.21 -18.16
C ASP A 242 -0.60 -6.95 -19.03
N ALA A 243 -1.65 -6.60 -19.76
CA ALA A 243 -1.69 -5.38 -20.55
C ALA A 243 -1.72 -4.12 -19.64
N THR A 244 -2.43 -4.18 -18.50
CA THR A 244 -2.42 -3.13 -17.48
C THR A 244 -1.03 -2.93 -16.87
N TYR A 245 -0.35 -4.02 -16.50
CA TYR A 245 1.03 -4.00 -16.03
C TYR A 245 1.98 -3.41 -17.08
N ASN A 246 1.90 -3.90 -18.33
CA ASN A 246 2.75 -3.44 -19.42
C ASN A 246 2.58 -1.94 -19.69
N TYR A 247 1.34 -1.42 -19.63
CA TYR A 247 1.08 0.01 -19.79
C TYR A 247 1.90 0.85 -18.79
N TRP A 248 1.85 0.54 -17.50
CA TRP A 248 2.58 1.30 -16.49
C TRP A 248 4.09 1.07 -16.57
N ARG A 249 4.54 -0.16 -16.84
CA ARG A 249 5.95 -0.50 -17.04
C ARG A 249 6.56 0.26 -18.21
N ASP A 250 5.87 0.34 -19.32
CA ASP A 250 6.38 0.94 -20.56
C ASP A 250 6.51 2.47 -20.50
N LEU A 251 5.88 3.09 -19.51
CA LEU A 251 6.10 4.50 -19.18
C LEU A 251 7.42 4.72 -18.44
N THR A 252 8.01 3.68 -17.83
CA THR A 252 9.23 3.79 -17.03
C THR A 252 10.48 3.49 -17.88
N SER A 253 11.64 4.01 -17.46
CA SER A 253 12.93 3.55 -17.98
C SER A 253 13.23 2.17 -17.39
N MET A 254 12.93 1.13 -18.16
CA MET A 254 13.04 -0.26 -17.73
C MET A 254 14.49 -0.72 -17.65
N ASN A 255 14.90 -1.32 -16.51
CA ASN A 255 16.20 -1.95 -16.36
C ASN A 255 16.12 -3.47 -16.52
N ALA A 256 15.26 -4.13 -15.74
CA ALA A 256 15.07 -5.58 -15.81
C ALA A 256 13.71 -5.95 -15.21
N GLU A 257 13.15 -7.04 -15.71
CA GLU A 257 11.96 -7.67 -15.13
C GLU A 257 12.41 -8.88 -14.29
N LYS A 258 11.89 -8.97 -13.07
CA LYS A 258 12.10 -10.10 -12.15
C LYS A 258 10.77 -10.81 -11.93
N ILE A 259 10.79 -12.13 -12.02
CA ILE A 259 9.65 -12.98 -11.67
C ILE A 259 10.00 -13.73 -10.39
N SER A 260 9.11 -13.69 -9.40
CA SER A 260 9.19 -14.46 -8.18
C SER A 260 7.86 -15.15 -7.89
N THR A 261 7.92 -16.25 -7.13
CA THR A 261 6.74 -17.05 -6.79
C THR A 261 6.64 -17.21 -5.28
N PHE A 262 5.42 -17.06 -4.77
CA PHE A 262 5.09 -17.39 -3.39
C PHE A 262 4.43 -18.76 -3.37
N LYS A 263 4.77 -19.55 -2.39
CA LYS A 263 4.24 -20.91 -2.19
C LYS A 263 3.64 -21.02 -0.81
N ASN A 264 2.51 -21.70 -0.72
CA ASN A 264 1.90 -22.01 0.53
C ASN A 264 2.64 -23.16 1.27
N LEU A 265 2.15 -23.54 2.46
CA LEU A 265 2.79 -24.58 3.30
C LEU A 265 2.81 -25.97 2.65
N ASP A 266 1.94 -26.26 1.70
CA ASP A 266 1.92 -27.51 0.92
C ASP A 266 2.89 -27.49 -0.28
N GLY A 267 3.50 -26.33 -0.56
CA GLY A 267 4.48 -26.14 -1.62
C GLY A 267 3.89 -25.78 -2.98
N GLU A 268 2.57 -25.56 -3.07
CA GLU A 268 1.91 -25.09 -4.29
C GLU A 268 2.14 -23.60 -4.49
N THR A 269 2.35 -23.18 -5.74
CA THR A 269 2.46 -21.76 -6.09
C THR A 269 1.07 -21.12 -6.04
N SER A 270 0.92 -20.12 -5.21
CA SER A 270 -0.34 -19.39 -5.05
C SER A 270 -0.29 -17.97 -5.59
N VAL A 271 0.90 -17.37 -5.69
CA VAL A 271 1.10 -16.03 -6.23
C VAL A 271 2.35 -16.00 -7.12
N ILE A 272 2.20 -15.37 -8.28
CA ILE A 272 3.32 -15.01 -9.16
C ILE A 272 3.44 -13.48 -9.12
N LYS A 273 4.59 -12.97 -8.68
CA LYS A 273 4.95 -11.56 -8.75
C LYS A 273 5.85 -11.32 -9.95
N LYS A 274 5.42 -10.47 -10.86
CA LYS A 274 6.20 -9.89 -11.95
C LYS A 274 6.51 -8.45 -11.58
N GLU A 275 7.77 -8.08 -11.49
CA GLU A 275 8.19 -6.75 -11.05
C GLU A 275 9.26 -6.18 -11.97
N SER A 276 9.08 -4.94 -12.37
CA SER A 276 10.07 -4.14 -13.10
C SER A 276 10.56 -3.01 -12.19
N ASN A 277 11.88 -2.95 -12.00
CA ASN A 277 12.57 -1.92 -11.23
C ASN A 277 13.41 -1.07 -12.19
N GLY A 278 12.85 0.05 -12.63
CA GLY A 278 13.52 1.09 -13.43
C GLY A 278 13.61 2.39 -12.65
N SER A 279 13.22 3.49 -13.31
CA SER A 279 12.99 4.79 -12.64
C SER A 279 11.86 4.72 -11.60
N LYS A 280 10.94 3.76 -11.77
CA LYS A 280 9.83 3.46 -10.86
C LYS A 280 9.70 1.96 -10.63
N ILE A 281 9.02 1.57 -9.56
CA ILE A 281 8.62 0.19 -9.27
C ILE A 281 7.27 -0.05 -9.92
N VAL A 282 7.17 -1.07 -10.79
CA VAL A 282 5.90 -1.54 -11.32
C VAL A 282 5.79 -3.04 -11.06
N GLY A 283 4.75 -3.46 -10.35
CA GLY A 283 4.54 -4.87 -9.97
C GLY A 283 3.16 -5.39 -10.33
N LEU A 284 3.10 -6.64 -10.84
CA LEU A 284 1.87 -7.41 -10.99
C LEU A 284 1.94 -8.65 -10.12
N TYR A 285 1.01 -8.78 -9.20
CA TYR A 285 0.78 -9.96 -8.37
C TYR A 285 -0.41 -10.73 -8.94
N THR A 286 -0.14 -11.85 -9.59
CA THR A 286 -1.17 -12.76 -10.08
C THR A 286 -1.51 -13.77 -9.00
N LEU A 287 -2.72 -13.69 -8.45
CA LEU A 287 -3.25 -14.60 -7.43
C LEU A 287 -3.84 -15.82 -8.14
N ILE A 288 -3.10 -16.93 -8.20
CA ILE A 288 -3.36 -18.07 -9.13
C ILE A 288 -4.78 -18.63 -9.02
N ASN A 289 -5.25 -18.94 -7.79
CA ASN A 289 -6.60 -19.43 -7.55
C ASN A 289 -7.51 -18.34 -6.95
N GLY A 290 -7.01 -17.09 -6.91
CA GLY A 290 -7.72 -15.98 -6.32
C GLY A 290 -8.86 -15.47 -7.21
N GLY A 291 -10.00 -15.18 -6.57
CA GLY A 291 -11.13 -14.50 -7.20
C GLY A 291 -10.98 -12.98 -7.14
N HIS A 292 -12.12 -12.29 -6.97
CA HIS A 292 -12.22 -10.83 -6.81
C HIS A 292 -11.88 -10.42 -5.37
N VAL A 293 -10.62 -10.55 -4.96
CA VAL A 293 -10.23 -10.57 -3.54
C VAL A 293 -9.02 -9.69 -3.23
N TYR A 294 -8.89 -9.35 -1.95
CA TYR A 294 -7.66 -8.85 -1.32
C TYR A 294 -6.91 -10.06 -0.74
N ALA A 295 -5.63 -10.20 -1.06
CA ALA A 295 -4.82 -11.32 -0.55
C ALA A 295 -4.32 -11.03 0.87
N SER A 296 -4.72 -11.87 1.83
CA SER A 296 -4.34 -11.76 3.24
C SER A 296 -4.54 -13.08 3.97
N PRO A 297 -3.63 -13.44 4.90
CA PRO A 297 -3.84 -14.57 5.79
C PRO A 297 -4.90 -14.31 6.88
N ASN A 298 -5.34 -13.06 7.05
CA ASN A 298 -6.16 -12.60 8.18
C ASN A 298 -7.63 -12.38 7.84
N VAL A 299 -8.05 -12.64 6.61
CA VAL A 299 -9.43 -12.48 6.16
C VAL A 299 -9.83 -13.55 5.16
N LEU A 300 -11.04 -14.05 5.29
CA LEU A 300 -11.72 -14.84 4.29
C LEU A 300 -12.69 -13.91 3.55
N PRO A 301 -12.55 -13.76 2.23
CA PRO A 301 -13.46 -12.90 1.47
C PRO A 301 -14.87 -13.49 1.44
N PRO A 302 -15.91 -12.66 1.16
CA PRO A 302 -17.22 -13.17 0.82
C PRO A 302 -17.14 -14.21 -0.29
N ARG A 303 -17.78 -15.35 -0.13
CA ARG A 303 -17.64 -16.50 -1.06
C ARG A 303 -18.06 -16.20 -2.51
N PHE A 304 -18.99 -15.27 -2.71
CA PHE A 304 -19.39 -14.85 -4.05
C PHE A 304 -18.27 -14.11 -4.83
N LEU A 305 -17.23 -13.63 -4.12
CA LEU A 305 -16.07 -13.00 -4.72
C LEU A 305 -14.99 -14.04 -5.14
N GLY A 306 -15.17 -15.30 -4.81
CA GLY A 306 -14.24 -16.38 -5.09
C GLY A 306 -13.31 -16.72 -3.93
N GLU A 307 -12.29 -17.54 -4.20
CA GLU A 307 -11.35 -18.00 -3.18
C GLU A 307 -10.36 -16.89 -2.79
N GLY A 308 -10.09 -16.79 -1.48
CA GLY A 308 -9.05 -15.93 -0.93
C GLY A 308 -7.67 -16.53 -1.04
N VAL A 309 -6.65 -15.70 -1.15
CA VAL A 309 -5.23 -16.09 -1.15
C VAL A 309 -4.58 -15.62 0.14
N LYS A 310 -3.95 -16.55 0.87
CA LYS A 310 -3.41 -16.33 2.22
C LYS A 310 -1.88 -16.31 2.28
N ASP A 311 -1.21 -16.56 1.17
CA ASP A 311 0.24 -16.79 1.11
C ASP A 311 1.05 -15.50 1.06
N ILE A 312 0.37 -14.38 0.88
CA ILE A 312 0.91 -13.04 1.03
C ILE A 312 -0.01 -12.18 1.89
N ASN A 313 0.56 -11.17 2.53
CA ASN A 313 -0.17 -10.05 3.10
C ASN A 313 0.02 -8.84 2.18
N SER A 314 -1.03 -8.43 1.49
CA SER A 314 -0.92 -7.35 0.51
C SER A 314 -0.52 -6.01 1.13
N ALA A 315 -0.90 -5.72 2.39
CA ALA A 315 -0.45 -4.51 3.07
C ALA A 315 1.07 -4.53 3.33
N GLU A 316 1.63 -5.70 3.69
CA GLU A 316 3.07 -5.87 3.86
C GLU A 316 3.82 -5.71 2.53
N GLU A 317 3.32 -6.30 1.43
CA GLU A 317 3.92 -6.13 0.09
C GLU A 317 3.93 -4.67 -0.37
N ILE A 318 2.85 -3.91 -0.10
CA ILE A 318 2.79 -2.47 -0.34
C ILE A 318 3.81 -1.74 0.54
N TYR A 319 3.92 -2.10 1.83
CA TYR A 319 4.88 -1.46 2.72
C TYR A 319 6.33 -1.78 2.33
N ILE A 320 6.63 -3.00 1.89
CA ILE A 320 7.95 -3.38 1.37
C ILE A 320 8.32 -2.50 0.16
N ALA A 321 7.41 -2.34 -0.81
CA ALA A 321 7.64 -1.46 -1.94
C ALA A 321 7.78 0.01 -1.52
N TYR A 322 6.94 0.48 -0.59
CA TYR A 322 7.04 1.82 -0.02
C TYR A 322 8.40 2.03 0.66
N SER A 323 8.87 1.08 1.49
CA SER A 323 10.15 1.20 2.19
C SER A 323 11.33 1.33 1.24
N GLN A 324 11.33 0.60 0.12
CA GLN A 324 12.35 0.73 -0.94
C GLN A 324 12.37 2.12 -1.58
N LEU A 325 11.21 2.81 -1.65
CA LEU A 325 11.10 4.16 -2.23
C LEU A 325 11.53 5.26 -1.27
N VAL A 326 11.41 5.03 0.04
CA VAL A 326 11.74 6.01 1.10
C VAL A 326 13.00 5.63 1.86
N GLU A 327 13.60 4.48 1.52
CA GLU A 327 14.85 4.05 2.12
C GLU A 327 15.90 5.15 1.95
N GLU A 328 16.37 5.64 3.06
CA GLU A 328 17.35 6.72 3.08
C GLU A 328 18.66 6.19 2.48
N LYS A 329 18.90 6.54 1.22
CA LYS A 329 20.15 6.15 0.56
C LYS A 329 21.29 6.99 1.09
N ILE A 330 22.11 6.35 1.92
CA ILE A 330 23.41 6.88 2.29
C ILE A 330 24.39 6.53 1.15
N VAL A 331 24.88 7.55 0.48
CA VAL A 331 25.84 7.38 -0.60
C VAL A 331 27.12 8.07 -0.22
N LEU A 332 28.24 7.32 -0.22
CA LEU A 332 29.56 7.90 -0.05
C LEU A 332 29.85 8.94 -1.14
N ARG A 333 30.38 10.07 -0.72
CA ARG A 333 30.83 11.11 -1.64
C ARG A 333 32.26 11.52 -1.34
N LYS A 334 32.94 12.02 -2.34
CA LYS A 334 34.25 12.65 -2.14
C LYS A 334 34.12 14.13 -1.78
N TYR A 335 34.96 14.57 -0.86
CA TYR A 335 35.24 15.96 -0.59
C TYR A 335 36.76 16.15 -0.62
N ASN A 336 37.26 17.02 -1.51
CA ASN A 336 38.71 17.18 -1.78
C ASN A 336 39.41 15.83 -2.07
N ASP A 337 38.79 15.02 -2.96
CA ASP A 337 39.25 13.69 -3.38
C ASP A 337 39.28 12.59 -2.32
N GLN A 338 38.77 12.84 -1.11
CA GLN A 338 38.73 11.89 -0.02
C GLN A 338 37.24 11.52 0.34
N TYR A 339 37.01 10.25 0.66
CA TYR A 339 35.73 9.77 1.15
C TYR A 339 35.53 10.10 2.64
N CYS A 340 36.59 10.04 3.43
CA CYS A 340 36.56 10.27 4.87
C CYS A 340 37.47 11.40 5.28
N TYR A 341 37.02 12.19 6.25
CA TYR A 341 37.74 13.33 6.81
C TYR A 341 38.93 12.89 7.69
N ASP A 342 38.68 11.88 8.52
CA ASP A 342 39.61 11.20 9.41
C ASP A 342 39.36 9.69 9.36
N GLY A 343 39.91 8.92 10.30
CA GLY A 343 39.76 7.47 10.31
C GLY A 343 38.39 6.97 10.74
N ASP A 344 37.48 7.85 11.19
CA ASP A 344 36.16 7.47 11.74
C ASP A 344 34.98 8.40 11.33
N THR A 345 35.24 9.38 10.47
CA THR A 345 34.23 10.33 9.98
C THR A 345 34.24 10.42 8.46
N CYS A 346 33.15 10.01 7.80
CA CYS A 346 33.11 9.98 6.34
C CYS A 346 32.07 10.97 5.77
N TYR A 347 32.30 11.39 4.54
CA TYR A 347 31.38 12.26 3.79
C TYR A 347 30.37 11.43 3.05
N VAL A 348 29.10 11.77 3.23
CA VAL A 348 27.99 11.09 2.56
C VAL A 348 26.97 12.08 2.02
N THR A 349 26.14 11.59 1.13
CA THR A 349 24.88 12.22 0.77
C THR A 349 23.77 11.34 1.34
N LEU A 350 22.92 11.92 2.16
CA LEU A 350 21.67 11.31 2.65
C LEU A 350 20.52 11.96 1.91
N ASN A 351 19.78 11.18 1.12
CA ASN A 351 18.67 11.68 0.31
C ASN A 351 18.99 12.93 -0.52
N GLY A 352 20.20 12.97 -1.09
CA GLY A 352 20.68 14.11 -1.87
C GLY A 352 21.26 15.28 -1.04
N VAL A 353 21.17 15.25 0.28
CA VAL A 353 21.72 16.27 1.18
C VAL A 353 23.12 15.85 1.67
N ASN A 354 24.12 16.74 1.49
CA ASN A 354 25.47 16.49 1.96
C ASN A 354 25.54 16.53 3.49
N THR A 355 26.03 15.45 4.08
CA THR A 355 26.25 15.32 5.52
C THR A 355 27.49 14.49 5.83
N LYS A 356 27.70 14.14 7.10
CA LYS A 356 28.80 13.27 7.56
C LYS A 356 28.23 12.14 8.40
N ILE A 357 28.92 11.01 8.34
CA ILE A 357 28.70 9.85 9.22
C ILE A 357 29.85 9.74 10.21
N ARG A 358 29.53 9.44 11.47
CA ARG A 358 30.47 8.96 12.46
C ARG A 358 30.39 7.43 12.51
N LEU A 359 31.51 6.77 12.25
CA LEU A 359 31.58 5.32 12.32
C LEU A 359 31.49 4.86 13.78
N LEU A 360 30.62 3.90 14.04
CA LEU A 360 30.44 3.29 15.35
C LEU A 360 31.59 2.34 15.68
N GLU A 361 31.87 2.17 16.97
CA GLU A 361 32.90 1.27 17.52
C GLU A 361 34.31 1.55 17.02
N LEU A 362 34.52 2.68 16.33
CA LEU A 362 35.81 3.12 15.84
C LEU A 362 36.12 4.50 16.39
N ASP A 363 37.31 4.63 16.99
CA ASP A 363 37.85 5.90 17.47
C ASP A 363 39.32 6.01 17.02
N THR A 364 39.60 7.03 16.24
CA THR A 364 40.90 7.20 15.61
C THR A 364 41.60 8.46 16.12
N PRO A 365 42.96 8.53 16.00
CA PRO A 365 43.70 9.72 16.39
C PRO A 365 43.19 10.97 15.65
N GLU A 366 43.11 12.07 16.37
CA GLU A 366 42.57 13.36 15.88
C GLU A 366 43.47 14.04 14.85
N ILE A 367 42.88 14.50 13.75
CA ILE A 367 43.56 15.29 12.74
C ILE A 367 43.31 16.79 12.96
N SER A 368 42.11 17.19 13.36
CA SER A 368 41.72 18.60 13.45
C SER A 368 42.27 19.30 14.69
N LYS A 369 42.39 18.60 15.83
CA LYS A 369 42.90 19.11 17.10
C LYS A 369 43.79 18.07 17.78
N PRO A 370 44.91 17.69 17.15
CA PRO A 370 45.78 16.67 17.71
C PRO A 370 46.49 17.20 18.96
N LYS A 371 46.72 16.33 19.95
CA LYS A 371 47.42 16.66 21.20
C LYS A 371 48.95 16.80 20.96
N CYS A 372 49.46 16.16 19.91
CA CYS A 372 50.88 16.21 19.52
C CYS A 372 51.06 15.82 18.05
N ASP A 373 52.26 16.07 17.49
CA ASP A 373 52.61 15.72 16.10
C ASP A 373 52.52 14.21 15.81
N ALA A 374 52.74 13.36 16.80
CA ALA A 374 52.61 11.92 16.63
C ALA A 374 51.15 11.49 16.44
N GLU A 375 50.25 12.06 17.23
CA GLU A 375 48.78 11.84 17.08
C GLU A 375 48.31 12.29 15.69
N TYR A 376 48.75 13.50 15.24
CA TYR A 376 48.40 14.00 13.90
C TYR A 376 48.84 13.05 12.78
N LYS A 377 50.06 12.51 12.84
CA LYS A 377 50.59 11.56 11.86
C LYS A 377 49.77 10.28 11.83
N LEU A 378 49.48 9.70 13.01
CA LEU A 378 48.68 8.48 13.13
C LEU A 378 47.26 8.71 12.63
N GLY A 379 46.66 9.88 12.87
CA GLY A 379 45.34 10.23 12.33
C GLY A 379 45.33 10.30 10.80
N LEU A 380 46.38 10.85 10.18
CA LEU A 380 46.52 10.85 8.72
C LEU A 380 46.67 9.42 8.18
N GLU A 381 47.45 8.57 8.82
CA GLU A 381 47.62 7.16 8.44
C GLU A 381 46.29 6.40 8.52
N ALA A 382 45.53 6.56 9.61
CA ALA A 382 44.19 5.95 9.77
C ALA A 382 43.22 6.41 8.68
N ARG A 383 43.19 7.72 8.40
CA ARG A 383 42.37 8.28 7.31
C ARG A 383 42.72 7.68 5.95
N ASP A 384 44.02 7.68 5.61
CA ASP A 384 44.52 7.24 4.31
C ASP A 384 44.29 5.73 4.13
N TYR A 385 44.41 4.95 5.21
CA TYR A 385 44.07 3.54 5.22
C TYR A 385 42.59 3.30 4.94
N LEU A 386 41.68 3.97 5.66
CA LEU A 386 40.24 3.84 5.44
C LEU A 386 39.83 4.29 4.02
N ASN A 387 40.36 5.41 3.53
CA ASN A 387 40.12 5.86 2.16
C ASN A 387 40.58 4.84 1.11
N SER A 388 41.72 4.15 1.38
CA SER A 388 42.22 3.08 0.53
C SER A 388 41.31 1.85 0.54
N LEU A 389 40.79 1.42 1.69
CA LEU A 389 39.83 0.33 1.80
C LEU A 389 38.58 0.64 0.99
N ILE A 390 37.99 1.82 1.19
CA ILE A 390 36.82 2.28 0.47
C ILE A 390 37.06 2.35 -1.05
N ALA A 391 38.20 2.85 -1.48
CA ALA A 391 38.53 2.99 -2.91
C ALA A 391 38.68 1.65 -3.64
N ASN A 392 39.04 0.58 -2.94
CA ASN A 392 39.26 -0.76 -3.48
C ASN A 392 38.10 -1.72 -3.25
N ALA A 393 37.07 -1.30 -2.51
CA ALA A 393 35.90 -2.12 -2.19
C ALA A 393 35.04 -2.41 -3.43
N ALA A 394 34.55 -3.64 -3.52
CA ALA A 394 33.52 -4.02 -4.49
C ALA A 394 32.12 -3.60 -4.05
N THR A 395 31.86 -3.66 -2.74
CA THR A 395 30.59 -3.23 -2.14
C THR A 395 30.83 -2.41 -0.87
N ILE A 396 29.99 -1.39 -0.66
CA ILE A 396 30.00 -0.54 0.53
C ILE A 396 28.57 -0.36 0.99
N GLU A 397 28.31 -0.70 2.25
CA GLU A 397 27.01 -0.55 2.89
C GLU A 397 27.16 0.18 4.23
N PHE A 398 26.13 0.94 4.61
CA PHE A 398 26.00 1.54 5.92
C PHE A 398 24.83 0.94 6.66
N LYS A 399 25.09 0.45 7.89
CA LYS A 399 24.05 -0.02 8.78
C LYS A 399 23.85 1.00 9.89
N THR A 400 22.66 1.60 9.95
CA THR A 400 22.35 2.67 10.90
C THR A 400 20.88 2.65 11.27
N ASP A 401 20.55 3.20 12.44
CA ASP A 401 19.19 3.54 12.88
C ASP A 401 18.90 5.05 12.71
N TYR A 402 19.79 5.78 12.03
CA TYR A 402 19.76 7.22 11.80
C TYR A 402 19.85 8.08 13.07
N THR A 403 20.30 7.53 14.18
CA THR A 403 20.62 8.30 15.38
C THR A 403 21.78 9.25 15.09
N GLU A 404 21.67 10.49 15.54
CA GLU A 404 22.70 11.50 15.40
C GLU A 404 23.50 11.66 16.69
N ASP A 405 24.79 11.99 16.56
CA ASP A 405 25.61 12.41 17.69
C ASP A 405 25.37 13.89 18.06
N TYR A 406 26.06 14.35 19.09
CA TYR A 406 25.98 15.75 19.55
C TYR A 406 26.31 16.78 18.45
N PHE A 407 27.07 16.39 17.41
CA PHE A 407 27.48 17.25 16.30
C PHE A 407 26.59 17.14 15.07
N GLY A 408 25.47 16.40 15.15
CA GLY A 408 24.53 16.17 14.04
C GLY A 408 25.10 15.23 12.96
N ARG A 409 26.05 14.34 13.31
CA ARG A 409 26.54 13.30 12.42
C ARG A 409 25.75 12.02 12.66
N ILE A 410 25.35 11.35 11.59
CA ILE A 410 24.67 10.07 11.69
C ILE A 410 25.63 9.00 12.19
N LEU A 411 25.20 8.23 13.17
CA LEU A 411 25.94 7.08 13.69
C LEU A 411 25.68 5.85 12.83
N ALA A 412 26.74 5.21 12.31
CA ALA A 412 26.59 4.04 11.45
C ALA A 412 27.76 3.08 11.54
N TYR A 413 27.50 1.80 11.31
CA TYR A 413 28.53 0.83 10.94
C TYR A 413 28.81 0.92 9.45
N LEU A 414 30.07 0.76 9.07
CA LEU A 414 30.51 0.69 7.68
C LEU A 414 30.87 -0.77 7.36
N ILE A 415 30.18 -1.33 6.40
CA ILE A 415 30.39 -2.71 5.93
C ILE A 415 31.08 -2.63 4.57
N ILE A 416 32.27 -3.19 4.47
CA ILE A 416 33.09 -3.23 3.25
C ILE A 416 33.20 -4.68 2.80
N ASP A 417 32.72 -4.98 1.59
CA ASP A 417 32.74 -6.32 0.98
C ASP A 417 32.12 -7.41 1.89
N GLY A 418 31.11 -7.01 2.71
CA GLY A 418 30.39 -7.90 3.63
C GLY A 418 31.06 -8.08 5.00
N GLU A 419 32.16 -7.37 5.28
CA GLU A 419 32.86 -7.33 6.58
C GLU A 419 32.62 -5.97 7.27
N ASP A 420 32.38 -6.02 8.59
CA ASP A 420 32.10 -4.86 9.46
C ASP A 420 33.40 -4.26 10.01
#